data_9d2d657c995579224658fb2c8b82f1f8
#
_entry.id   9d2d657c995579224658fb2c8b82f1f8
#
_cell.length_a   1.000
_cell.length_b   1.000
_cell.length_c   1.000
_cell.angle_alpha   90.00
_cell.angle_beta   90.00
_cell.angle_gamma   90.00
#
_symmetry.space_group_name_H-M   'P 1'
#
loop_
_entity.id
_entity.type
_entity.pdbx_description
1 polymer ?
#
loop_
_entity_poly.entity_id
_entity_poly.type
_entity_poly.pdbx_seq_one_letter_code
_entity_poly.pdbx_strand_id
1 'polypeptide(L)'
;MKNWMYNIGLGGLFIAIILTLSYFGLDAYTRHGDKIIVPDVLRSKPFEAEAKLSEMGLRMKIIDTVYLDKMKPGVIVEQLPEANEDVKSGRMVYVTVNAMSRPRISMPKLTDCSFNLAKALLKNAGLILGKVTYEYAEYGNNLVIGQRVGGRTIEAGQKVLKGTTVDLTVVDTELTPTADSTAIDSENQNPE
;
A
#
# COMPACT_ATOMS: atom_id res chain seq x y z
N MET A 1 1.41 76.54 22.91
CA MET A 1 2.33 75.64 22.17
C MET A 1 2.98 74.54 23.05
N LYS A 2 3.25 74.81 24.31
CA LYS A 2 3.96 73.88 25.22
C LYS A 2 3.16 72.60 25.54
N ASN A 3 1.85 72.68 25.63
CA ASN A 3 0.99 71.54 26.01
C ASN A 3 0.75 70.52 24.83
N TRP A 4 0.86 70.99 23.60
CA TRP A 4 0.67 70.12 22.41
C TRP A 4 1.86 69.14 22.24
N MET A 5 3.08 69.60 22.41
CA MET A 5 4.28 68.76 22.40
C MET A 5 4.27 67.73 23.54
N TYR A 6 3.76 68.10 24.72
CA TYR A 6 3.62 67.18 25.84
C TYR A 6 2.61 66.10 25.58
N ASN A 7 1.45 66.44 24.96
CA ASN A 7 0.41 65.44 24.62
C ASN A 7 0.86 64.50 23.51
N ILE A 8 1.64 64.94 22.52
CA ILE A 8 2.25 64.09 21.51
C ILE A 8 3.26 63.12 22.12
N GLY A 9 4.11 63.60 23.04
CA GLY A 9 5.07 62.79 23.77
C GLY A 9 4.40 61.70 24.62
N LEU A 10 3.32 62.10 25.33
CA LEU A 10 2.52 61.16 26.13
C LEU A 10 1.82 60.10 25.26
N GLY A 11 1.26 60.50 24.12
CA GLY A 11 0.65 59.57 23.15
C GLY A 11 1.65 58.59 22.54
N GLY A 12 2.86 59.10 22.19
CA GLY A 12 3.94 58.26 21.69
C GLY A 12 4.42 57.22 22.72
N LEU A 13 4.56 57.64 24.00
CA LEU A 13 4.90 56.76 25.11
C LEU A 13 3.83 55.66 25.31
N PHE A 14 2.56 56.04 25.26
CA PHE A 14 1.46 55.09 25.41
C PHE A 14 1.45 54.03 24.29
N ILE A 15 1.64 54.44 23.05
CA ILE A 15 1.76 53.52 21.91
C ILE A 15 2.96 52.60 22.07
N ALA A 16 4.12 53.11 22.49
CA ALA A 16 5.32 52.31 22.74
C ALA A 16 5.09 51.24 23.80
N ILE A 17 4.37 51.59 24.90
CA ILE A 17 4.01 50.63 25.95
C ILE A 17 3.10 49.54 25.41
N ILE A 18 2.07 49.90 24.62
CA ILE A 18 1.16 48.90 24.01
C ILE A 18 1.92 47.97 23.08
N LEU A 19 2.78 48.47 22.22
CA LEU A 19 3.59 47.66 21.30
C LEU A 19 4.52 46.70 22.06
N THR A 20 5.15 47.18 23.15
CA THR A 20 6.03 46.38 24.00
C THR A 20 5.25 45.27 24.70
N LEU A 21 4.09 45.59 25.30
CA LEU A 21 3.20 44.61 25.94
C LEU A 21 2.64 43.59 24.92
N SER A 22 2.32 44.06 23.73
CA SER A 22 1.86 43.20 22.65
C SER A 22 2.96 42.22 22.19
N TYR A 23 4.19 42.73 22.05
CA TYR A 23 5.33 41.90 21.65
C TYR A 23 5.63 40.81 22.70
N PHE A 24 5.76 41.15 23.98
CA PHE A 24 5.99 40.20 25.05
C PHE A 24 4.78 39.25 25.26
N GLY A 25 3.56 39.79 25.13
CA GLY A 25 2.34 38.98 25.22
C GLY A 25 2.23 37.97 24.09
N LEU A 26 2.58 38.33 22.85
CA LEU A 26 2.58 37.41 21.71
C LEU A 26 3.67 36.35 21.88
N ASP A 27 4.86 36.72 22.34
CA ASP A 27 5.95 35.76 22.53
C ASP A 27 5.59 34.69 23.59
N ALA A 28 5.02 35.14 24.74
CA ALA A 28 4.52 34.22 25.76
C ALA A 28 3.34 33.34 25.28
N TYR A 29 2.44 33.91 24.46
CA TYR A 29 1.28 33.16 23.92
C TYR A 29 1.68 32.14 22.84
N THR A 30 2.63 32.50 21.98
CA THR A 30 3.06 31.61 20.88
C THR A 30 4.08 30.55 21.29
N ARG A 31 4.58 30.60 22.55
CA ARG A 31 5.58 29.64 23.06
C ARG A 31 6.69 29.32 22.07
N HIS A 32 7.37 30.37 21.58
CA HIS A 32 8.37 30.25 20.51
C HIS A 32 9.60 29.39 20.88
N GLY A 33 9.75 28.94 22.12
CA GLY A 33 10.90 28.19 22.62
C GLY A 33 10.68 26.65 22.77
N ASP A 34 9.45 26.18 22.82
CA ASP A 34 9.17 24.77 23.13
C ASP A 34 9.25 23.92 21.85
N LYS A 35 10.46 23.54 21.46
CA LYS A 35 10.71 22.62 20.37
C LYS A 35 10.99 21.23 20.91
N ILE A 36 10.39 20.25 20.31
CA ILE A 36 10.58 18.82 20.58
C ILE A 36 11.15 18.19 19.31
N ILE A 37 12.22 17.44 19.46
CA ILE A 37 12.80 16.67 18.35
C ILE A 37 11.98 15.41 18.17
N VAL A 38 11.49 15.18 16.96
CA VAL A 38 10.73 13.96 16.61
C VAL A 38 11.67 12.75 16.67
N PRO A 39 11.36 11.74 17.49
CA PRO A 39 12.16 10.51 17.53
C PRO A 39 11.96 9.66 16.29
N ASP A 40 12.98 8.88 15.94
CA ASP A 40 12.85 7.83 14.93
C ASP A 40 11.99 6.69 15.49
N VAL A 41 10.86 6.41 14.78
CA VAL A 41 9.94 5.32 15.07
C VAL A 41 9.79 4.36 13.89
N LEU A 42 10.61 4.52 12.85
CA LEU A 42 10.63 3.59 11.73
C LEU A 42 11.00 2.18 12.18
N ARG A 43 10.43 1.18 11.55
CA ARG A 43 10.63 -0.25 11.84
C ARG A 43 10.18 -0.71 13.23
N SER A 44 9.67 0.19 14.08
CA SER A 44 9.05 -0.14 15.35
C SER A 44 7.62 -0.64 15.15
N LYS A 45 7.08 -1.34 16.14
CA LYS A 45 5.64 -1.63 16.18
C LYS A 45 4.86 -0.38 16.60
N PRO A 46 3.62 -0.18 16.12
CA PRO A 46 2.81 0.99 16.48
C PRO A 46 2.70 1.23 17.98
N PHE A 47 2.52 0.19 18.79
CA PHE A 47 2.43 0.30 20.24
C PHE A 47 3.73 0.87 20.88
N GLU A 48 4.89 0.41 20.44
CA GLU A 48 6.19 0.88 20.94
C GLU A 48 6.44 2.34 20.51
N ALA A 49 6.07 2.67 19.27
CA ALA A 49 6.18 4.02 18.72
C ALA A 49 5.26 5.02 19.45
N GLU A 50 4.02 4.62 19.73
CA GLU A 50 3.06 5.45 20.45
C GLU A 50 3.54 5.76 21.88
N ALA A 51 4.07 4.77 22.61
CA ALA A 51 4.66 4.99 23.92
C ALA A 51 5.82 5.98 23.86
N LYS A 52 6.77 5.77 22.94
CA LYS A 52 7.94 6.65 22.75
C LYS A 52 7.57 8.09 22.39
N LEU A 53 6.60 8.27 21.49
CA LEU A 53 6.10 9.59 21.10
C LEU A 53 5.35 10.28 22.25
N SER A 54 4.53 9.52 22.98
CA SER A 54 3.77 10.02 24.14
C SER A 54 4.67 10.50 25.28
N GLU A 55 5.76 9.79 25.58
CA GLU A 55 6.77 10.22 26.57
C GLU A 55 7.40 11.56 26.21
N MET A 56 7.50 11.89 24.93
CA MET A 56 8.01 13.18 24.43
C MET A 56 6.90 14.23 24.25
N GLY A 57 5.66 13.96 24.68
CA GLY A 57 4.53 14.88 24.52
C GLY A 57 4.04 15.01 23.08
N LEU A 58 4.32 14.05 22.23
CA LEU A 58 3.83 13.96 20.85
C LEU A 58 2.67 12.97 20.78
N ARG A 59 1.84 13.08 19.74
CA ARG A 59 0.72 12.16 19.49
C ARG A 59 0.95 11.38 18.21
N MET A 60 0.47 10.15 18.13
CA MET A 60 0.58 9.33 16.93
C MET A 60 -0.78 9.12 16.27
N LYS A 61 -0.78 9.00 14.94
CA LYS A 61 -1.94 8.58 14.16
C LYS A 61 -1.50 7.75 12.96
N ILE A 62 -2.03 6.54 12.85
CA ILE A 62 -1.88 5.73 11.64
C ILE A 62 -2.81 6.31 10.57
N ILE A 63 -2.25 6.67 9.41
CA ILE A 63 -2.99 7.26 8.29
C ILE A 63 -3.15 6.31 7.12
N ASP A 64 -2.24 5.35 6.98
CA ASP A 64 -2.27 4.41 5.87
C ASP A 64 -1.64 3.06 6.26
N THR A 65 -1.99 2.03 5.47
CA THR A 65 -1.43 0.70 5.59
C THR A 65 -1.04 0.20 4.20
N VAL A 66 0.25 0.00 3.98
CA VAL A 66 0.81 -0.49 2.71
C VAL A 66 1.40 -1.87 2.88
N TYR A 67 1.51 -2.62 1.81
CA TYR A 67 2.17 -3.93 1.84
C TYR A 67 3.52 -3.86 1.12
N LEU A 68 4.58 -4.10 1.88
CA LEU A 68 5.96 -4.15 1.40
C LEU A 68 6.57 -5.52 1.73
N ASP A 69 6.88 -6.32 0.72
CA ASP A 69 7.44 -7.68 0.87
C ASP A 69 8.77 -7.72 1.66
N LYS A 70 9.58 -6.65 1.53
CA LYS A 70 10.91 -6.57 2.15
C LYS A 70 10.91 -6.08 3.59
N MET A 71 9.75 -5.69 4.12
CA MET A 71 9.60 -5.16 5.47
C MET A 71 8.84 -6.14 6.35
N LYS A 72 9.18 -6.19 7.64
CA LYS A 72 8.43 -7.03 8.59
C LYS A 72 6.96 -6.59 8.63
N PRO A 73 6.01 -7.53 8.72
CA PRO A 73 4.60 -7.19 8.91
C PRO A 73 4.37 -6.38 10.20
N GLY A 74 3.44 -5.43 10.14
CA GLY A 74 2.98 -4.66 11.28
C GLY A 74 3.97 -3.64 11.83
N VAL A 75 5.05 -3.30 11.11
CA VAL A 75 5.98 -2.24 11.51
C VAL A 75 5.71 -0.94 10.76
N ILE A 76 6.13 0.17 11.35
CA ILE A 76 6.05 1.49 10.73
C ILE A 76 7.07 1.57 9.59
N VAL A 77 6.62 2.01 8.42
CA VAL A 77 7.42 2.14 7.19
C VAL A 77 7.69 3.59 6.81
N GLU A 78 6.81 4.50 7.24
CA GLU A 78 6.92 5.94 7.03
C GLU A 78 6.45 6.69 8.27
N GLN A 79 7.06 7.84 8.54
CA GLN A 79 6.62 8.79 9.55
C GLN A 79 6.68 10.22 9.00
N LEU A 80 5.72 11.06 9.43
CA LEU A 80 5.67 12.48 9.11
C LEU A 80 5.19 13.25 10.35
N PRO A 81 5.97 14.21 10.91
CA PRO A 81 7.29 14.70 10.47
C PRO A 81 8.39 13.65 10.51
N GLU A 82 9.47 13.89 9.76
CA GLU A 82 10.62 12.99 9.74
C GLU A 82 11.36 12.95 11.10
N ALA A 83 12.15 11.90 11.30
CA ALA A 83 13.00 11.81 12.48
C ALA A 83 13.99 12.99 12.54
N ASN A 84 14.21 13.51 13.74
CA ASN A 84 15.05 14.67 14.05
C ASN A 84 14.49 16.03 13.58
N GLU A 85 13.27 16.13 13.08
CA GLU A 85 12.63 17.43 12.86
C GLU A 85 12.19 18.08 14.18
N ASP A 86 12.30 19.41 14.23
CA ASP A 86 11.82 20.25 15.34
C ASP A 86 10.31 20.50 15.19
N VAL A 87 9.54 20.11 16.18
CA VAL A 87 8.09 20.31 16.22
C VAL A 87 7.64 20.90 17.54
N LYS A 88 6.44 21.47 17.59
CA LYS A 88 5.82 21.94 18.84
C LYS A 88 5.26 20.76 19.64
N SER A 89 5.23 20.91 20.97
CA SER A 89 4.56 19.98 21.89
C SER A 89 3.11 19.72 21.46
N GLY A 90 2.65 18.47 21.59
CA GLY A 90 1.33 18.05 21.15
C GLY A 90 1.18 17.83 19.64
N ARG A 91 2.25 17.98 18.84
CA ARG A 91 2.21 17.72 17.39
C ARG A 91 1.80 16.28 17.11
N MET A 92 1.00 16.11 16.07
CA MET A 92 0.63 14.78 15.57
C MET A 92 1.73 14.26 14.63
N VAL A 93 2.21 13.07 14.92
CA VAL A 93 3.09 12.30 14.03
C VAL A 93 2.23 11.29 13.29
N TYR A 94 2.19 11.42 11.99
CA TYR A 94 1.47 10.51 11.11
C TYR A 94 2.39 9.36 10.71
N VAL A 95 1.87 8.15 10.73
CA VAL A 95 2.66 6.96 10.38
C VAL A 95 1.91 6.08 9.40
N THR A 96 2.67 5.47 8.50
CA THR A 96 2.20 4.40 7.61
C THR A 96 2.74 3.07 8.13
N VAL A 97 1.90 2.05 8.18
CA VAL A 97 2.24 0.74 8.74
C VAL A 97 2.30 -0.31 7.63
N ASN A 98 3.26 -1.23 7.69
CA ASN A 98 3.28 -2.38 6.79
C ASN A 98 2.14 -3.35 7.15
N ALA A 99 1.35 -3.75 6.17
CA ALA A 99 0.25 -4.69 6.35
C ALA A 99 0.74 -6.04 6.92
N MET A 100 -0.11 -6.70 7.68
CA MET A 100 0.19 -8.03 8.25
C MET A 100 0.25 -9.13 7.18
N SER A 101 -0.42 -8.92 6.05
CA SER A 101 -0.49 -9.89 4.95
C SER A 101 -0.67 -9.18 3.61
N ARG A 102 -0.36 -9.89 2.53
CA ARG A 102 -0.62 -9.42 1.16
C ARG A 102 -2.11 -9.09 0.97
N PRO A 103 -2.43 -7.99 0.27
CA PRO A 103 -3.81 -7.66 -0.03
C PRO A 103 -4.45 -8.76 -0.89
N ARG A 104 -5.73 -9.04 -0.63
CA ARG A 104 -6.52 -9.92 -1.47
C ARG A 104 -7.19 -9.14 -2.58
N ILE A 105 -7.09 -9.66 -3.79
CA ILE A 105 -7.69 -9.11 -5.01
C ILE A 105 -8.67 -10.12 -5.60
N SER A 106 -9.59 -9.64 -6.42
CA SER A 106 -10.50 -10.53 -7.17
C SER A 106 -9.79 -11.06 -8.41
N MET A 107 -9.90 -12.36 -8.67
CA MET A 107 -9.41 -13.00 -9.89
C MET A 107 -10.15 -12.40 -11.10
N PRO A 108 -9.45 -11.87 -12.10
CA PRO A 108 -10.10 -11.45 -13.34
C PRO A 108 -10.60 -12.67 -14.14
N LYS A 109 -11.58 -12.47 -15.01
CA LYS A 109 -11.98 -13.48 -16.00
C LYS A 109 -10.92 -13.50 -17.09
N LEU A 110 -10.15 -14.58 -17.17
CA LEU A 110 -9.09 -14.79 -18.16
C LEU A 110 -9.50 -15.76 -19.25
N THR A 111 -10.56 -16.54 -18.99
CA THR A 111 -11.15 -17.43 -19.99
C THR A 111 -11.94 -16.65 -21.03
N ASP A 112 -12.08 -17.23 -22.21
CA ASP A 112 -12.79 -16.64 -23.37
C ASP A 112 -12.18 -15.36 -23.92
N CYS A 113 -10.90 -15.12 -23.64
CA CYS A 113 -10.16 -13.99 -24.21
C CYS A 113 -8.82 -14.45 -24.80
N SER A 114 -8.21 -13.60 -25.62
CA SER A 114 -6.91 -13.91 -26.19
C SER A 114 -5.81 -13.96 -25.12
N PHE A 115 -4.80 -14.78 -25.32
CA PHE A 115 -3.66 -14.90 -24.40
C PHE A 115 -2.97 -13.54 -24.10
N ASN A 116 -2.87 -12.65 -25.10
CA ASN A 116 -2.30 -11.32 -24.89
C ASN A 116 -3.16 -10.45 -23.96
N LEU A 117 -4.49 -10.52 -24.11
CA LEU A 117 -5.40 -9.82 -23.21
C LEU A 117 -5.33 -10.42 -21.79
N ALA A 118 -5.30 -11.73 -21.65
CA ALA A 118 -5.15 -12.41 -20.35
C ALA A 118 -3.85 -11.98 -19.64
N LYS A 119 -2.73 -11.89 -20.36
CA LYS A 119 -1.47 -11.36 -19.80
C LYS A 119 -1.60 -9.93 -19.29
N ALA A 120 -2.26 -9.07 -20.05
CA ALA A 120 -2.49 -7.69 -19.64
C ALA A 120 -3.40 -7.61 -18.41
N LEU A 121 -4.46 -8.38 -18.34
CA LEU A 121 -5.37 -8.47 -17.19
C LEU A 121 -4.67 -8.98 -15.93
N LEU A 122 -3.82 -10.01 -16.05
CA LEU A 122 -2.99 -10.51 -14.93
C LEU A 122 -2.06 -9.41 -14.41
N LYS A 123 -1.34 -8.74 -15.29
CA LYS A 123 -0.41 -7.66 -14.93
C LYS A 123 -1.14 -6.51 -14.24
N ASN A 124 -2.27 -6.08 -14.77
CA ASN A 124 -3.07 -5.00 -14.19
C ASN A 124 -3.65 -5.35 -12.82
N ALA A 125 -4.02 -6.62 -12.62
CA ALA A 125 -4.47 -7.13 -11.33
C ALA A 125 -3.31 -7.35 -10.33
N GLY A 126 -2.05 -7.23 -10.76
CA GLY A 126 -0.88 -7.52 -9.93
C GLY A 126 -0.72 -9.01 -9.64
N LEU A 127 -1.14 -9.87 -10.59
CA LEU A 127 -0.92 -11.31 -10.60
C LEU A 127 0.26 -11.68 -11.49
N ILE A 128 0.81 -12.86 -11.28
CA ILE A 128 1.97 -13.36 -12.02
C ILE A 128 1.51 -14.45 -12.98
N LEU A 129 1.91 -14.36 -14.25
CA LEU A 129 1.71 -15.45 -15.20
C LEU A 129 2.63 -16.63 -14.82
N GLY A 130 2.05 -17.77 -14.62
CA GLY A 130 2.74 -19.04 -14.35
C GLY A 130 2.97 -19.87 -15.60
N LYS A 131 2.74 -21.17 -15.45
CA LYS A 131 2.88 -22.11 -16.56
C LYS A 131 1.78 -21.88 -17.60
N VAL A 132 2.15 -21.85 -18.86
CA VAL A 132 1.21 -21.87 -20.00
C VAL A 132 1.22 -23.27 -20.58
N THR A 133 0.05 -23.91 -20.62
CA THR A 133 -0.15 -25.22 -21.24
C THR A 133 -0.97 -25.02 -22.51
N TYR A 134 -0.55 -25.62 -23.59
CA TYR A 134 -1.26 -25.55 -24.86
C TYR A 134 -2.09 -26.83 -25.06
N GLU A 135 -3.34 -26.68 -25.46
CA GLU A 135 -4.24 -27.79 -25.80
C GLU A 135 -4.74 -27.61 -27.23
N TYR A 136 -4.83 -28.74 -27.98
CA TYR A 136 -5.36 -28.71 -29.32
C TYR A 136 -6.87 -28.48 -29.34
N ALA A 137 -7.32 -27.59 -30.22
CA ALA A 137 -8.73 -27.49 -30.62
C ALA A 137 -8.83 -27.05 -32.09
N GLU A 138 -9.89 -27.40 -32.75
CA GLU A 138 -10.10 -27.09 -34.18
C GLU A 138 -10.16 -25.59 -34.48
N TYR A 139 -10.55 -24.79 -33.51
CA TYR A 139 -10.71 -23.32 -33.62
C TYR A 139 -10.37 -22.63 -32.31
N GLY A 140 -10.19 -21.31 -32.38
CA GLY A 140 -9.91 -20.50 -31.22
C GLY A 140 -8.40 -20.38 -30.89
N ASN A 141 -7.53 -20.38 -31.90
CA ASN A 141 -6.10 -20.25 -31.72
C ASN A 141 -5.78 -19.05 -30.81
N ASN A 142 -4.87 -19.24 -29.83
CA ASN A 142 -4.53 -18.28 -28.77
C ASN A 142 -5.68 -17.90 -27.82
N LEU A 143 -6.78 -18.65 -27.78
CA LEU A 143 -7.86 -18.46 -26.81
C LEU A 143 -7.49 -19.12 -25.48
N VAL A 144 -7.68 -18.41 -24.38
CA VAL A 144 -7.53 -18.96 -23.04
C VAL A 144 -8.80 -19.73 -22.67
N ILE A 145 -8.65 -21.04 -22.41
CA ILE A 145 -9.77 -21.93 -22.04
C ILE A 145 -9.75 -22.36 -20.58
N GLY A 146 -8.62 -22.12 -19.87
CA GLY A 146 -8.51 -22.48 -18.46
C GLY A 146 -7.61 -21.57 -17.68
N GLN A 147 -7.95 -21.35 -16.42
CA GLN A 147 -7.14 -20.62 -15.45
C GLN A 147 -7.04 -21.42 -14.15
N ARG A 148 -5.82 -21.56 -13.63
CA ARG A 148 -5.52 -22.37 -12.44
C ARG A 148 -4.58 -21.66 -11.49
N VAL A 149 -4.73 -21.93 -10.19
CA VAL A 149 -3.83 -21.48 -9.13
C VAL A 149 -3.44 -22.68 -8.28
N GLY A 150 -2.14 -22.98 -8.21
CA GLY A 150 -1.65 -24.14 -7.48
C GLY A 150 -2.24 -25.47 -7.97
N GLY A 151 -2.45 -25.61 -9.28
CA GLY A 151 -3.03 -26.79 -9.91
C GLY A 151 -4.55 -26.91 -9.84
N ARG A 152 -5.25 -26.03 -9.10
CA ARG A 152 -6.72 -26.03 -8.98
C ARG A 152 -7.33 -24.98 -9.89
N THR A 153 -8.42 -25.33 -10.58
CA THR A 153 -9.21 -24.36 -11.35
C THR A 153 -9.75 -23.28 -10.43
N ILE A 154 -9.68 -22.04 -10.89
CA ILE A 154 -10.16 -20.87 -10.16
C ILE A 154 -11.10 -20.07 -11.04
N GLU A 155 -12.20 -19.60 -10.46
CA GLU A 155 -13.20 -18.80 -11.16
C GLU A 155 -12.94 -17.29 -11.02
N ALA A 156 -13.45 -16.54 -11.99
CA ALA A 156 -13.47 -15.09 -11.91
C ALA A 156 -14.19 -14.61 -10.65
N GLY A 157 -13.68 -13.55 -10.01
CA GLY A 157 -14.25 -13.00 -8.78
C GLY A 157 -13.74 -13.65 -7.48
N GLN A 158 -13.18 -14.84 -7.51
CA GLN A 158 -12.60 -15.46 -6.31
C GLN A 158 -11.43 -14.66 -5.78
N LYS A 159 -11.30 -14.60 -4.44
CA LYS A 159 -10.26 -13.81 -3.76
C LYS A 159 -8.94 -14.56 -3.70
N VAL A 160 -7.92 -13.98 -4.31
CA VAL A 160 -6.54 -14.46 -4.28
C VAL A 160 -5.61 -13.40 -3.71
N LEU A 161 -4.45 -13.79 -3.22
CA LEU A 161 -3.44 -12.83 -2.77
C LEU A 161 -2.80 -12.12 -3.98
N LYS A 162 -2.56 -10.83 -3.87
CA LYS A 162 -1.78 -10.10 -4.87
C LYS A 162 -0.41 -10.76 -5.03
N GLY A 163 0.07 -10.90 -6.28
CA GLY A 163 1.30 -11.62 -6.58
C GLY A 163 1.15 -13.13 -6.69
N THR A 164 -0.08 -13.68 -6.61
CA THR A 164 -0.32 -15.12 -6.85
C THR A 164 0.01 -15.47 -8.31
N THR A 165 0.66 -16.61 -8.50
CA THR A 165 0.95 -17.17 -9.82
C THR A 165 -0.29 -17.88 -10.36
N VAL A 166 -0.64 -17.56 -11.61
CA VAL A 166 -1.80 -18.11 -12.31
C VAL A 166 -1.33 -18.85 -13.55
N ASP A 167 -1.64 -20.14 -13.64
CA ASP A 167 -1.36 -20.96 -14.78
C ASP A 167 -2.53 -20.88 -15.78
N LEU A 168 -2.22 -20.82 -17.06
CA LEU A 168 -3.21 -20.70 -18.13
C LEU A 168 -3.15 -21.91 -19.06
N THR A 169 -4.33 -22.34 -19.54
CA THR A 169 -4.47 -23.26 -20.66
C THR A 169 -4.94 -22.48 -21.88
N VAL A 170 -4.20 -22.59 -22.97
CA VAL A 170 -4.38 -21.82 -24.21
C VAL A 170 -4.60 -22.79 -25.37
N VAL A 171 -5.53 -22.47 -26.24
CA VAL A 171 -5.77 -23.25 -27.47
C VAL A 171 -4.64 -23.00 -28.47
N ASP A 172 -4.13 -24.08 -29.02
CA ASP A 172 -3.24 -24.09 -30.17
C ASP A 172 -3.79 -25.00 -31.28
N THR A 173 -4.15 -24.38 -32.39
CA THR A 173 -4.74 -25.12 -33.55
C THR A 173 -3.67 -25.78 -34.41
N GLU A 174 -2.38 -25.51 -34.19
CA GLU A 174 -1.26 -26.09 -34.93
C GLU A 174 -0.68 -27.33 -34.23
N LEU A 175 -1.06 -27.60 -32.97
CA LEU A 175 -0.68 -28.83 -32.30
C LEU A 175 -1.31 -30.03 -33.01
N THR A 176 -0.51 -31.02 -33.36
CA THR A 176 -1.02 -32.32 -33.76
C THR A 176 -1.62 -33.03 -32.54
N PRO A 177 -2.84 -33.60 -32.63
CA PRO A 177 -3.38 -34.41 -31.53
C PRO A 177 -2.40 -35.55 -31.25
N THR A 178 -1.78 -35.55 -30.09
CA THR A 178 -0.93 -36.66 -29.65
C THR A 178 -1.88 -37.83 -29.38
N ALA A 179 -1.85 -38.83 -30.24
CA ALA A 179 -2.59 -40.09 -30.07
C ALA A 179 -1.96 -40.88 -28.90
N ASP A 180 -2.23 -40.46 -27.68
CA ASP A 180 -1.86 -41.23 -26.50
C ASP A 180 -2.85 -41.01 -25.33
N SER A 181 -4.06 -41.52 -25.52
CA SER A 181 -4.98 -41.79 -24.41
C SER A 181 -6.12 -42.76 -24.76
N THR A 182 -6.01 -43.60 -25.80
CA THR A 182 -6.98 -44.66 -26.06
C THR A 182 -6.34 -45.97 -26.50
N ALA A 183 -5.42 -46.48 -25.72
CA ALA A 183 -4.86 -47.82 -25.93
C ALA A 183 -4.69 -48.55 -24.58
N ILE A 184 -5.75 -48.68 -23.82
CA ILE A 184 -5.87 -49.73 -22.79
C ILE A 184 -7.38 -50.08 -22.74
N ASP A 185 -7.78 -51.14 -23.37
CA ASP A 185 -8.80 -52.10 -23.03
C ASP A 185 -9.49 -52.71 -24.28
N SER A 186 -8.72 -53.45 -25.06
CA SER A 186 -9.33 -54.41 -25.97
C SER A 186 -8.40 -55.59 -26.23
N GLU A 187 -7.94 -56.25 -25.18
CA GLU A 187 -7.33 -57.56 -25.34
C GLU A 187 -7.50 -58.38 -24.06
N ASN A 188 -8.69 -58.85 -23.83
CA ASN A 188 -8.95 -60.10 -23.13
C ASN A 188 -10.39 -60.56 -23.32
N GLN A 189 -10.74 -61.00 -24.51
CA GLN A 189 -11.80 -61.95 -24.70
C GLN A 189 -11.27 -63.06 -25.62
N ASN A 190 -10.79 -64.12 -25.05
CA ASN A 190 -10.63 -65.37 -25.73
C ASN A 190 -11.65 -66.37 -25.16
N PRO A 191 -12.51 -67.00 -25.98
CA PRO A 191 -13.44 -67.98 -25.54
C PRO A 191 -12.81 -69.37 -25.61
N GLU A 192 -12.96 -70.15 -24.55
CA GLU A 192 -13.24 -71.58 -24.59
C GLU A 192 -13.90 -72.02 -23.29
#